data_fc64f60c1477bfbf25ba48de254aebe1
#
_entry.id   fc64f60c1477bfbf25ba48de254aebe1
#
_cell.length_a   1.000
_cell.length_b   1.000
_cell.length_c   1.000
_cell.angle_alpha   90.00
_cell.angle_beta   90.00
_cell.angle_gamma   90.00
#
_symmetry.space_group_name_H-M   'P 1'
#
loop_
_entity.id
_entity.type
_entity.pdbx_description
1 polymer ?
#
loop_
_entity_poly.entity_id
_entity_poly.type
_entity_poly.pdbx_seq_one_letter_code
_entity_poly.pdbx_strand_id
1 'polypeptide(L)'
;MTAWPGDGGGCVLLGIDPGTAATGFGVVEVDSRRRAGLIECGVIRTSPGADLADRLLEIHEEVAALIERFSPAVLSLESAFYGKNVRSALTLGQARGAIIVAAARCGVAVAEYAPRAIKRAVVGTGSATKDQVAYMVRRHLRLRTDPAPSDAADGVAAALCHAFTGPLPKPAPSPLVAS
;
A
#
# COMPACT_ATOMS: atom_id res chain seq x y z
N MET A 1 3.26 -21.28 -1.69
CA MET A 1 2.22 -20.34 -1.23
C MET A 1 1.45 -21.04 -0.11
N THR A 2 1.74 -20.70 1.14
CA THR A 2 0.96 -21.19 2.29
C THR A 2 -0.27 -20.28 2.39
N ALA A 3 -1.45 -20.83 2.10
CA ALA A 3 -2.71 -20.14 2.33
C ALA A 3 -2.75 -19.67 3.79
N TRP A 4 -2.97 -18.38 3.99
CA TRP A 4 -3.21 -17.81 5.30
C TRP A 4 -4.52 -18.40 5.85
N PRO A 5 -4.55 -18.95 7.08
CA PRO A 5 -5.77 -19.49 7.67
C PRO A 5 -6.64 -18.34 8.20
N GLY A 6 -7.19 -17.53 7.31
CA GLY A 6 -8.16 -16.51 7.66
C GLY A 6 -9.52 -17.16 7.89
N ASP A 7 -10.21 -16.68 8.89
CA ASP A 7 -11.57 -17.15 9.34
C ASP A 7 -12.67 -16.77 8.33
N GLY A 8 -12.40 -16.71 7.02
CA GLY A 8 -13.41 -16.44 5.97
C GLY A 8 -13.95 -15.01 5.90
N GLY A 9 -13.44 -14.06 6.67
CA GLY A 9 -13.94 -12.68 6.76
C GLY A 9 -12.83 -11.61 6.62
N GLY A 10 -11.77 -11.90 5.87
CA GLY A 10 -10.67 -10.97 5.62
C GLY A 10 -10.93 -10.01 4.46
N CYS A 11 -10.19 -8.89 4.42
CA CYS A 11 -10.15 -7.98 3.28
C CYS A 11 -8.72 -7.79 2.79
N VAL A 12 -8.56 -7.49 1.50
CA VAL A 12 -7.27 -7.15 0.89
C VAL A 12 -7.09 -5.64 0.94
N LEU A 13 -5.90 -5.20 1.31
CA LEU A 13 -5.48 -3.79 1.31
C LEU A 13 -4.29 -3.63 0.37
N LEU A 14 -4.30 -2.58 -0.44
CA LEU A 14 -3.18 -2.18 -1.28
C LEU A 14 -2.54 -0.93 -0.66
N GLY A 15 -1.31 -1.03 -0.20
CA GLY A 15 -0.55 0.11 0.29
C GLY A 15 0.42 0.62 -0.77
N ILE A 16 0.53 1.94 -0.91
CA ILE A 16 1.41 2.59 -1.88
C ILE A 16 2.20 3.72 -1.23
N ASP A 17 3.53 3.68 -1.44
CA ASP A 17 4.45 4.80 -1.24
C ASP A 17 4.79 5.42 -2.60
N PRO A 18 4.27 6.61 -2.93
CA PRO A 18 4.35 7.16 -4.28
C PRO A 18 5.72 7.76 -4.59
N GLY A 19 6.18 7.50 -5.80
CA GLY A 19 7.36 8.15 -6.38
C GLY A 19 7.29 8.12 -7.91
N THR A 20 7.90 9.08 -8.60
CA THR A 20 7.86 9.12 -10.06
C THR A 20 8.90 8.22 -10.73
N ALA A 21 9.98 7.88 -10.07
CA ALA A 21 10.98 6.94 -10.59
C ALA A 21 10.76 5.51 -10.06
N ALA A 22 10.27 5.42 -8.83
CA ALA A 22 9.99 4.18 -8.16
C ALA A 22 8.81 4.41 -7.22
N THR A 23 7.76 3.60 -7.34
CA THR A 23 6.59 3.60 -6.46
C THR A 23 6.56 2.26 -5.74
N GLY A 24 6.71 2.27 -4.42
CA GLY A 24 6.63 1.06 -3.61
C GLY A 24 5.19 0.61 -3.42
N PHE A 25 4.92 -0.70 -3.50
CA PHE A 25 3.60 -1.24 -3.19
C PHE A 25 3.67 -2.47 -2.29
N GLY A 26 2.59 -2.67 -1.53
CA GLY A 26 2.37 -3.87 -0.73
C GLY A 26 0.90 -4.28 -0.71
N VAL A 27 0.64 -5.53 -1.00
CA VAL A 27 -0.70 -6.15 -0.95
C VAL A 27 -0.76 -7.03 0.29
N VAL A 28 -1.69 -6.71 1.18
CA VAL A 28 -1.81 -7.34 2.49
C VAL A 28 -3.23 -7.84 2.68
N GLU A 29 -3.39 -9.08 3.09
CA GLU A 29 -4.66 -9.60 3.59
C GLU A 29 -4.77 -9.33 5.09
N VAL A 30 -5.95 -8.91 5.55
CA VAL A 30 -6.20 -8.60 6.97
C VAL A 30 -7.49 -9.27 7.42
N ASP A 31 -7.42 -10.03 8.51
CA ASP A 31 -8.59 -10.67 9.10
C ASP A 31 -9.39 -9.74 10.05
N SER A 32 -10.54 -10.23 10.53
CA SER A 32 -11.40 -9.52 11.47
C SER A 32 -10.72 -9.13 12.79
N ARG A 33 -9.64 -9.83 13.16
CA ARG A 33 -8.81 -9.56 14.36
C ARG A 33 -7.61 -8.65 14.05
N ARG A 34 -7.56 -8.05 12.87
CA ARG A 34 -6.46 -7.21 12.37
C ARG A 34 -5.10 -7.93 12.30
N ARG A 35 -5.10 -9.25 12.18
CA ARG A 35 -3.88 -9.99 11.84
C ARG A 35 -3.66 -9.86 10.35
N ALA A 36 -2.43 -9.53 9.97
CA ALA A 36 -2.06 -9.26 8.59
C ALA A 36 -1.16 -10.36 8.01
N GLY A 37 -1.35 -10.67 6.74
CA GLY A 37 -0.51 -11.55 5.94
C GLY A 37 -0.09 -10.85 4.66
N LEU A 38 1.18 -11.00 4.24
CA LEU A 38 1.67 -10.47 2.97
C LEU A 38 1.21 -11.37 1.82
N ILE A 39 0.55 -10.80 0.84
CA ILE A 39 0.23 -11.49 -0.43
C ILE A 39 1.34 -11.23 -1.43
N GLU A 40 1.66 -9.95 -1.69
CA GLU A 40 2.70 -9.54 -2.63
C GLU A 40 3.24 -8.17 -2.24
N CYS A 41 4.47 -7.88 -2.62
CA CYS A 41 5.05 -6.54 -2.56
C CYS A 41 6.06 -6.34 -3.67
N GLY A 42 6.30 -5.09 -4.03
CA GLY A 42 7.25 -4.77 -5.09
C GLY A 42 7.40 -3.27 -5.31
N VAL A 43 8.01 -2.95 -6.44
CA VAL A 43 8.25 -1.57 -6.86
C VAL A 43 7.87 -1.43 -8.34
N ILE A 44 6.96 -0.52 -8.60
CA ILE A 44 6.66 -0.02 -9.94
C ILE A 44 7.80 0.92 -10.33
N ARG A 45 8.51 0.58 -11.40
CA ARG A 45 9.62 1.41 -11.92
C ARG A 45 9.22 1.99 -13.26
N THR A 46 9.31 3.29 -13.37
CA THR A 46 9.04 3.97 -14.65
C THR A 46 10.29 4.01 -15.51
N SER A 47 10.09 4.15 -16.82
CA SER A 47 11.15 4.18 -17.82
C SER A 47 12.11 5.35 -17.60
N PRO A 48 13.42 5.12 -17.38
CA PRO A 48 14.41 6.19 -17.26
C PRO A 48 14.46 7.04 -18.54
N GLY A 49 14.37 8.35 -18.41
CA GLY A 49 14.42 9.27 -19.55
C GLY A 49 13.11 9.48 -20.30
N ALA A 50 12.04 8.76 -19.95
CA ALA A 50 10.69 9.04 -20.47
C ALA A 50 10.17 10.38 -19.93
N ASP A 51 9.31 11.02 -20.73
CA ASP A 51 8.62 12.23 -20.31
C ASP A 51 7.72 11.98 -19.09
N LEU A 52 7.46 13.03 -18.32
CA LEU A 52 6.68 12.90 -17.10
C LEU A 52 5.28 12.32 -17.36
N ALA A 53 4.66 12.69 -18.47
CA ALA A 53 3.34 12.18 -18.84
C ALA A 53 3.33 10.65 -19.02
N ASP A 54 4.33 10.11 -19.72
CA ASP A 54 4.46 8.66 -19.94
C ASP A 54 4.72 7.92 -18.62
N ARG A 55 5.57 8.47 -17.76
CA ARG A 55 5.83 7.90 -16.44
C ARG A 55 4.59 7.91 -15.53
N LEU A 56 3.76 8.95 -15.62
CA LEU A 56 2.49 9.00 -14.88
C LEU A 56 1.49 7.99 -15.42
N LEU A 57 1.48 7.78 -16.75
CA LEU A 57 0.66 6.75 -17.38
C LEU A 57 1.10 5.34 -16.94
N GLU A 58 2.40 5.04 -16.96
CA GLU A 58 2.95 3.77 -16.47
C GLU A 58 2.53 3.51 -15.00
N ILE A 59 2.63 4.52 -14.12
CA ILE A 59 2.18 4.38 -12.72
C ILE A 59 0.68 4.09 -12.65
N HIS A 60 -0.13 4.80 -13.43
CA HIS A 60 -1.58 4.63 -13.46
C HIS A 60 -1.97 3.22 -13.90
N GLU A 61 -1.38 2.72 -14.99
CA GLU A 61 -1.67 1.41 -15.56
C GLU A 61 -1.26 0.28 -14.61
N GLU A 62 -0.06 0.35 -14.03
CA GLU A 62 0.43 -0.64 -13.09
C GLU A 62 -0.41 -0.69 -11.81
N VAL A 63 -0.82 0.47 -11.26
CA VAL A 63 -1.72 0.50 -10.11
C VAL A 63 -3.10 -0.05 -10.46
N ALA A 64 -3.65 0.26 -11.63
CA ALA A 64 -4.91 -0.30 -12.10
C ALA A 64 -4.83 -1.82 -12.25
N ALA A 65 -3.73 -2.35 -12.79
CA ALA A 65 -3.48 -3.79 -12.91
C ALA A 65 -3.38 -4.49 -11.53
N LEU A 66 -2.72 -3.85 -10.55
CA LEU A 66 -2.70 -4.36 -9.18
C LEU A 66 -4.10 -4.41 -8.56
N ILE A 67 -4.91 -3.36 -8.77
CA ILE A 67 -6.28 -3.30 -8.27
C ILE A 67 -7.14 -4.38 -8.93
N GLU A 68 -7.06 -4.55 -10.23
CA GLU A 68 -7.79 -5.58 -10.95
C GLU A 68 -7.42 -6.99 -10.47
N ARG A 69 -6.12 -7.25 -10.31
CA ARG A 69 -5.60 -8.57 -9.91
C ARG A 69 -5.95 -8.94 -8.48
N PHE A 70 -5.90 -8.00 -7.54
CA PHE A 70 -6.05 -8.28 -6.11
C PHE A 70 -7.38 -7.83 -5.51
N SER A 71 -8.17 -7.04 -6.24
CA SER A 71 -9.47 -6.51 -5.80
C SER A 71 -9.44 -5.94 -4.38
N PRO A 72 -8.51 -5.01 -4.06
CA PRO A 72 -8.38 -4.48 -2.72
C PRO A 72 -9.62 -3.69 -2.31
N ALA A 73 -10.04 -3.84 -1.06
CA ALA A 73 -11.15 -3.07 -0.50
C ALA A 73 -10.79 -1.59 -0.30
N VAL A 74 -9.51 -1.31 -0.02
CA VAL A 74 -8.99 0.05 0.19
C VAL A 74 -7.57 0.14 -0.36
N LEU A 75 -7.26 1.27 -1.01
CA LEU A 75 -5.91 1.70 -1.33
C LEU A 75 -5.42 2.67 -0.25
N SER A 76 -4.39 2.26 0.49
CA SER A 76 -3.72 3.06 1.52
C SER A 76 -2.54 3.80 0.90
N LEU A 77 -2.63 5.12 0.80
CA LEU A 77 -1.65 5.96 0.11
C LEU A 77 -0.85 6.79 1.12
N GLU A 78 0.49 6.76 1.02
CA GLU A 78 1.30 7.72 1.75
C GLU A 78 1.06 9.13 1.21
N SER A 79 0.70 10.07 2.10
CA SER A 79 0.51 11.47 1.72
C SER A 79 1.86 12.17 1.56
N ALA A 80 1.96 13.02 0.52
CA ALA A 80 3.17 13.81 0.31
C ALA A 80 3.43 14.73 1.49
N PHE A 81 4.67 14.72 1.99
CA PHE A 81 5.12 15.72 2.94
C PHE A 81 5.80 16.87 2.16
N TYR A 82 5.47 18.11 2.49
CA TYR A 82 6.08 19.28 1.86
C TYR A 82 7.58 19.31 2.17
N GLY A 83 8.38 18.82 1.24
CA GLY A 83 9.82 18.98 1.27
C GLY A 83 10.21 20.42 0.92
N LYS A 84 11.45 20.81 1.22
CA LYS A 84 12.01 22.14 0.90
C LYS A 84 12.09 22.41 -0.61
N ASN A 85 11.94 21.38 -1.47
CA ASN A 85 12.03 21.49 -2.92
C ASN A 85 10.62 21.44 -3.55
N VAL A 86 10.14 22.60 -3.99
CA VAL A 86 8.82 22.77 -4.61
C VAL A 86 8.66 21.90 -5.86
N ARG A 87 9.68 21.78 -6.70
CA ARG A 87 9.63 20.97 -7.92
C ARG A 87 9.41 19.49 -7.60
N SER A 88 10.12 18.96 -6.62
CA SER A 88 9.96 17.58 -6.19
C SER A 88 8.56 17.34 -5.58
N ALA A 89 8.04 18.31 -4.82
CA ALA A 89 6.71 18.22 -4.23
C ALA A 89 5.62 18.21 -5.31
N LEU A 90 5.75 19.05 -6.34
CA LEU A 90 4.81 19.08 -7.48
C LEU A 90 4.83 17.76 -8.25
N THR A 91 6.01 17.24 -8.57
CA THR A 91 6.17 15.99 -9.31
C THR A 91 5.61 14.80 -8.51
N LEU A 92 5.84 14.77 -7.20
CA LEU A 92 5.26 13.75 -6.32
C LEU A 92 3.73 13.87 -6.24
N GLY A 93 3.19 15.10 -6.19
CA GLY A 93 1.75 15.35 -6.25
C GLY A 93 1.10 14.81 -7.53
N GLN A 94 1.80 14.93 -8.67
CA GLN A 94 1.34 14.38 -9.96
C GLN A 94 1.29 12.84 -9.95
N ALA A 95 2.34 12.17 -9.44
CA ALA A 95 2.34 10.72 -9.27
C ALA A 95 1.19 10.26 -8.37
N ARG A 96 0.96 10.95 -7.24
CA ARG A 96 -0.18 10.67 -6.37
C ARG A 96 -1.51 10.87 -7.09
N GLY A 97 -1.65 11.90 -7.91
CA GLY A 97 -2.83 12.14 -8.74
C GLY A 97 -3.12 10.96 -9.67
N ALA A 98 -2.10 10.42 -10.35
CA ALA A 98 -2.22 9.25 -11.22
C ALA A 98 -2.71 8.01 -10.44
N ILE A 99 -2.17 7.76 -9.25
CA ILE A 99 -2.56 6.66 -8.36
C ILE A 99 -4.02 6.81 -7.90
N ILE A 100 -4.41 8.02 -7.45
CA ILE A 100 -5.78 8.31 -6.99
C ILE A 100 -6.80 8.12 -8.13
N VAL A 101 -6.47 8.57 -9.34
CA VAL A 101 -7.34 8.40 -10.51
C VAL A 101 -7.46 6.91 -10.88
N ALA A 102 -6.39 6.12 -10.82
CA ALA A 102 -6.45 4.67 -11.03
C ALA A 102 -7.43 4.01 -10.04
N ALA A 103 -7.30 4.31 -8.74
CA ALA A 103 -8.19 3.79 -7.71
C ALA A 103 -9.65 4.21 -7.93
N ALA A 104 -9.89 5.48 -8.22
CA ALA A 104 -11.24 6.01 -8.45
C ALA A 104 -11.92 5.37 -9.67
N ARG A 105 -11.19 5.16 -10.77
CA ARG A 105 -11.70 4.46 -11.97
C ARG A 105 -12.10 3.02 -11.69
N CYS A 106 -11.38 2.36 -10.78
CA CYS A 106 -11.68 0.98 -10.36
C CYS A 106 -12.69 0.92 -9.20
N GLY A 107 -13.22 2.05 -8.73
CA GLY A 107 -14.19 2.10 -7.63
C GLY A 107 -13.60 1.78 -6.25
N VAL A 108 -12.28 1.85 -6.08
CA VAL A 108 -11.59 1.56 -4.84
C VAL A 108 -11.43 2.83 -4.00
N ALA A 109 -11.82 2.76 -2.73
CA ALA A 109 -11.66 3.87 -1.79
C ALA A 109 -10.18 4.13 -1.50
N VAL A 110 -9.79 5.41 -1.42
CA VAL A 110 -8.42 5.82 -1.06
C VAL A 110 -8.41 6.36 0.36
N ALA A 111 -7.51 5.83 1.20
CA ALA A 111 -7.22 6.33 2.54
C ALA A 111 -5.79 6.88 2.58
N GLU A 112 -5.62 8.13 2.99
CA GLU A 112 -4.32 8.80 2.99
C GLU A 112 -3.73 8.88 4.39
N TYR A 113 -2.43 8.62 4.50
CA TYR A 113 -1.70 8.63 5.77
C TYR A 113 -0.40 9.40 5.68
N ALA A 114 -0.17 10.31 6.63
CA ALA A 114 1.10 11.02 6.73
C ALA A 114 2.26 10.04 7.08
N PRO A 115 3.49 10.26 6.59
CA PRO A 115 4.65 9.42 6.89
C PRO A 115 4.84 9.13 8.38
N ARG A 116 4.64 10.15 9.23
CA ARG A 116 4.71 10.00 10.70
C ARG A 116 3.59 9.11 11.26
N ALA A 117 2.40 9.12 10.66
CA ALA A 117 1.30 8.25 11.07
C ALA A 117 1.59 6.79 10.70
N ILE A 118 2.12 6.54 9.50
CA ILE A 118 2.57 5.21 9.06
C ILE A 118 3.61 4.66 10.04
N LYS A 119 4.67 5.44 10.31
CA LYS A 119 5.71 5.05 11.26
C LYS A 119 5.17 4.75 12.66
N ARG A 120 4.27 5.59 13.15
CA ARG A 120 3.63 5.39 14.47
C ARG A 120 2.78 4.13 14.51
N ALA A 121 2.02 3.84 13.44
CA ALA A 121 1.17 2.66 13.36
C ALA A 121 2.00 1.36 13.34
N VAL A 122 3.12 1.34 12.60
CA VAL A 122 3.93 0.13 12.39
C VAL A 122 4.96 -0.09 13.51
N VAL A 123 5.58 0.99 14.01
CA VAL A 123 6.71 0.91 14.98
C VAL A 123 6.32 1.38 16.39
N GLY A 124 5.24 2.18 16.49
CA GLY A 124 4.84 2.81 17.76
C GLY A 124 5.35 4.25 17.91
N THR A 125 6.26 4.72 17.07
CA THR A 125 6.78 6.10 17.07
C THR A 125 6.87 6.70 15.68
N GLY A 126 6.53 7.99 15.53
CA GLY A 126 6.59 8.69 14.25
C GLY A 126 8.01 9.12 13.81
N SER A 127 9.01 8.95 14.68
CA SER A 127 10.42 9.26 14.40
C SER A 127 11.25 8.03 13.98
N ALA A 128 10.61 6.87 13.76
CA ALA A 128 11.27 5.64 13.37
C ALA A 128 12.11 5.80 12.10
N THR A 129 13.27 5.13 12.06
CA THR A 129 14.11 5.04 10.86
C THR A 129 13.51 4.06 9.84
N LYS A 130 14.00 4.09 8.58
CA LYS A 130 13.59 3.11 7.56
C LYS A 130 13.87 1.68 8.00
N ASP A 131 15.03 1.41 8.58
CA ASP A 131 15.41 0.08 9.06
C ASP A 131 14.49 -0.43 10.17
N GLN A 132 14.08 0.46 11.09
CA GLN A 132 13.10 0.11 12.12
C GLN A 132 11.73 -0.21 11.53
N VAL A 133 11.31 0.52 10.50
CA VAL A 133 10.04 0.23 9.78
C VAL A 133 10.14 -1.14 9.09
N ALA A 134 11.20 -1.39 8.30
CA ALA A 134 11.40 -2.66 7.61
C ALA A 134 11.44 -3.85 8.60
N TYR A 135 12.17 -3.71 9.70
CA TYR A 135 12.21 -4.71 10.77
C TYR A 135 10.82 -5.00 11.34
N MET A 136 10.01 -3.97 11.64
CA MET A 136 8.68 -4.16 12.20
C MET A 136 7.69 -4.70 11.18
N VAL A 137 7.76 -4.30 9.91
CA VAL A 137 7.00 -4.91 8.81
C VAL A 137 7.25 -6.43 8.77
N ARG A 138 8.53 -6.83 8.76
CA ARG A 138 8.91 -8.24 8.82
C ARG A 138 8.31 -8.96 10.04
N ARG A 139 8.35 -8.33 11.21
CA ARG A 139 7.82 -8.90 12.46
C ARG A 139 6.30 -9.06 12.43
N HIS A 140 5.56 -8.04 11.99
CA HIS A 140 4.09 -8.07 11.90
C HIS A 140 3.60 -9.15 10.94
N LEU A 141 4.30 -9.30 9.81
CA LEU A 141 3.94 -10.26 8.76
C LEU A 141 4.63 -11.62 8.90
N ARG A 142 5.45 -11.83 9.95
CA ARG A 142 6.18 -13.06 10.23
C ARG A 142 7.05 -13.54 9.06
N LEU A 143 7.66 -12.59 8.33
CA LEU A 143 8.51 -12.90 7.21
C LEU A 143 9.90 -13.40 7.67
N ARG A 144 10.54 -14.23 6.85
CA ARG A 144 11.91 -14.72 7.11
C ARG A 144 12.96 -13.65 6.80
N THR A 145 12.71 -12.82 5.80
CA THR A 145 13.56 -11.73 5.33
C THR A 145 12.76 -10.44 5.23
N ASP A 146 13.42 -9.29 5.21
CA ASP A 146 12.76 -8.02 4.97
C ASP A 146 12.21 -7.98 3.53
N PRO A 147 11.08 -7.28 3.29
CA PRO A 147 10.61 -7.03 1.94
C PRO A 147 11.69 -6.35 1.10
N ALA A 148 11.92 -6.85 -0.09
CA ALA A 148 12.94 -6.31 -0.99
C ALA A 148 12.32 -6.02 -2.38
N PRO A 149 12.75 -4.91 -3.01
CA PRO A 149 13.67 -3.87 -2.51
C PRO A 149 13.06 -3.01 -1.39
N SER A 150 13.86 -2.13 -0.76
CA SER A 150 13.45 -1.33 0.42
C SER A 150 12.17 -0.50 0.21
N ASP A 151 11.96 0.03 -0.99
CA ASP A 151 10.76 0.82 -1.32
C ASP A 151 9.47 -0.03 -1.25
N ALA A 152 9.57 -1.35 -1.47
CA ALA A 152 8.45 -2.27 -1.27
C ALA A 152 8.02 -2.30 0.21
N ALA A 153 8.98 -2.23 1.14
CA ALA A 153 8.67 -2.19 2.58
C ALA A 153 7.87 -0.95 2.98
N ASP A 154 8.12 0.19 2.33
CA ASP A 154 7.37 1.44 2.57
C ASP A 154 5.92 1.30 2.08
N GLY A 155 5.68 0.69 0.91
CA GLY A 155 4.34 0.35 0.44
C GLY A 155 3.60 -0.62 1.37
N VAL A 156 4.28 -1.67 1.83
CA VAL A 156 3.71 -2.61 2.83
C VAL A 156 3.38 -1.89 4.14
N ALA A 157 4.24 -0.98 4.60
CA ALA A 157 3.99 -0.20 5.81
C ALA A 157 2.74 0.69 5.68
N ALA A 158 2.48 1.27 4.49
CA ALA A 158 1.25 2.01 4.22
C ALA A 158 0.01 1.10 4.33
N ALA A 159 0.04 -0.12 3.80
CA ALA A 159 -1.05 -1.08 3.96
C ALA A 159 -1.28 -1.45 5.43
N LEU A 160 -0.21 -1.74 6.18
CA LEU A 160 -0.28 -2.06 7.60
C LEU A 160 -0.81 -0.90 8.43
N CYS A 161 -0.49 0.35 8.08
CA CYS A 161 -1.05 1.53 8.74
C CYS A 161 -2.58 1.51 8.67
N HIS A 162 -3.16 1.29 7.49
CA HIS A 162 -4.61 1.17 7.34
C HIS A 162 -5.15 -0.04 8.10
N ALA A 163 -4.49 -1.19 7.99
CA ALA A 163 -4.88 -2.40 8.71
C ALA A 163 -5.03 -2.18 10.23
N PHE A 164 -4.13 -1.42 10.83
CA PHE A 164 -4.12 -1.21 12.28
C PHE A 164 -4.96 -0.04 12.75
N THR A 165 -5.14 0.99 11.93
CA THR A 165 -5.76 2.28 12.35
C THR A 165 -7.00 2.67 11.56
N GLY A 166 -7.15 2.18 10.32
CA GLY A 166 -8.25 2.53 9.44
C GLY A 166 -9.53 1.72 9.72
N PRO A 167 -10.66 2.16 9.16
CA PRO A 167 -11.88 1.36 9.14
C PRO A 167 -11.71 0.18 8.18
N LEU A 168 -11.88 -1.04 8.67
CA LEU A 168 -11.94 -2.21 7.80
C LEU A 168 -13.37 -2.38 7.28
N PRO A 169 -13.56 -2.72 5.99
CA PRO A 169 -14.88 -3.05 5.46
C PRO A 169 -15.43 -4.25 6.23
N LYS A 170 -16.75 -4.24 6.46
CA LYS A 170 -17.42 -5.41 7.05
C LYS A 170 -17.27 -6.58 6.08
N PRO A 171 -16.95 -7.79 6.57
CA PRO A 171 -16.94 -8.97 5.72
C PRO A 171 -18.29 -9.09 5.01
N ALA A 172 -18.26 -9.39 3.70
CA ALA A 172 -19.47 -9.72 2.98
C ALA A 172 -20.16 -10.89 3.70
N PRO A 173 -21.48 -10.87 3.85
CA PRO A 173 -22.19 -12.02 4.43
C PRO A 173 -21.86 -13.25 3.61
N SER A 174 -21.41 -14.33 4.28
CA SER A 174 -21.22 -15.62 3.63
C SER A 174 -22.50 -15.97 2.86
N PRO A 175 -22.41 -16.44 1.60
CA PRO A 175 -23.59 -16.94 0.91
C PRO A 175 -24.17 -18.02 1.81
N LEU A 176 -25.43 -17.81 2.23
CA LEU A 176 -26.21 -18.82 2.96
C LEU A 176 -26.15 -20.09 2.11
N VAL A 177 -25.51 -21.13 2.63
CA VAL A 177 -25.64 -22.47 2.07
C VAL A 177 -27.12 -22.80 2.21
N ALA A 178 -27.85 -22.71 1.09
CA ALA A 178 -29.25 -23.17 1.04
C ALA A 178 -29.24 -24.65 1.34
N SER A 179 -29.85 -25.00 2.45
CA SER A 179 -30.10 -26.38 2.86
C SER A 179 -31.19 -27.00 1.99
#